data_8663964f581301135cbe86b887c00297
#
_entry.id   8663964f581301135cbe86b887c00297
#
_cell.length_a   1.000
_cell.length_b   1.000
_cell.length_c   1.000
_cell.angle_alpha   90.00
_cell.angle_beta   90.00
_cell.angle_gamma   90.00
#
_symmetry.space_group_name_H-M   'P 1'
#
loop_
_entity.id
_entity.type
_entity.pdbx_description
1 polymer ?
#
loop_
_entity_poly.entity_id
_entity_poly.type
_entity_poly.pdbx_seq_one_letter_code
_entity_poly.pdbx_strand_id
1 'polypeptide(L)'
;MPSVRCPNCGERDTRVVDSRDIDDAAIRRRRECNVCATRFTTYERVESARLTVVKSEGGRQEFDRDKLASGLAKALTRRPVADDAAQKAAEEIEAALRSRGSSEVPSRLIGEMAMAKLREIDQIAYIRFASVYESYEGLEDLRKEVDSLLAERDTEPNAGPTGGGGAGGKRFPKR
;
A
#
# COMPACT_ATOMS: atom_id res chain seq x y z
N MET A 1 -11.92 24.24 25.55
CA MET A 1 -11.27 23.15 24.83
C MET A 1 -11.61 21.85 25.53
N PRO A 2 -11.91 20.75 24.82
CA PRO A 2 -12.14 19.47 25.47
C PRO A 2 -10.86 19.02 26.18
N SER A 3 -10.92 18.79 27.48
CA SER A 3 -9.81 18.32 28.31
C SER A 3 -10.06 16.88 28.75
N VAL A 4 -8.97 16.09 28.85
CA VAL A 4 -9.06 14.71 29.34
C VAL A 4 -9.42 14.72 30.80
N ARG A 5 -10.45 13.94 31.20
CA ARG A 5 -10.89 13.83 32.58
C ARG A 5 -9.95 12.91 33.38
N CYS A 6 -9.77 13.25 34.66
CA CYS A 6 -9.07 12.38 35.61
C CYS A 6 -9.83 11.06 35.79
N PRO A 7 -9.19 9.89 35.62
CA PRO A 7 -9.88 8.59 35.80
C PRO A 7 -10.28 8.30 37.25
N ASN A 8 -9.70 9.00 38.24
CA ASN A 8 -10.00 8.79 39.63
C ASN A 8 -11.14 9.68 40.15
N CYS A 9 -11.11 10.99 39.88
CA CYS A 9 -12.11 11.94 40.43
C CYS A 9 -13.04 12.55 39.39
N GLY A 10 -12.83 12.25 38.09
CA GLY A 10 -13.64 12.77 36.99
C GLY A 10 -13.38 14.24 36.65
N GLU A 11 -12.52 14.94 37.39
CA GLU A 11 -12.23 16.36 37.20
C GLU A 11 -11.44 16.60 35.90
N ARG A 12 -11.69 17.79 35.28
CA ARG A 12 -11.05 18.12 33.98
C ARG A 12 -9.74 18.89 34.14
N ASP A 13 -9.48 19.39 35.33
CA ASP A 13 -8.25 20.15 35.61
C ASP A 13 -7.06 19.21 35.76
N THR A 14 -6.37 18.97 34.65
CA THR A 14 -5.22 18.10 34.55
C THR A 14 -4.09 18.79 33.81
N ARG A 15 -2.85 18.61 34.25
CA ARG A 15 -1.63 19.11 33.60
C ARG A 15 -0.81 17.98 33.03
N VAL A 16 -0.08 18.26 31.94
CA VAL A 16 0.93 17.35 31.36
C VAL A 16 2.23 17.55 32.11
N VAL A 17 2.79 16.47 32.66
CA VAL A 17 4.07 16.50 33.40
C VAL A 17 5.23 15.91 32.60
N ASP A 18 4.92 15.07 31.58
CA ASP A 18 5.94 14.49 30.69
C ASP A 18 5.28 14.13 29.34
N SER A 19 6.02 14.33 28.24
CA SER A 19 5.61 13.94 26.89
C SER A 19 6.76 13.24 26.19
N ARG A 20 6.48 12.10 25.55
CA ARG A 20 7.47 11.32 24.80
C ARG A 20 6.84 10.80 23.53
N ASP A 21 7.56 10.93 22.42
CA ASP A 21 7.22 10.26 21.19
C ASP A 21 7.43 8.75 21.35
N ILE A 22 6.49 7.95 20.89
CA ILE A 22 6.59 6.49 20.90
C ILE A 22 7.03 6.00 19.52
N ASP A 23 6.38 6.56 18.49
CA ASP A 23 6.65 6.34 17.08
C ASP A 23 6.25 7.60 16.30
N ASP A 24 6.42 7.58 14.99
CA ASP A 24 6.12 8.73 14.11
C ASP A 24 4.64 9.19 14.14
N ALA A 25 3.74 8.40 14.73
CA ALA A 25 2.30 8.65 14.73
C ALA A 25 1.68 8.70 16.13
N ALA A 26 2.45 8.54 17.23
CA ALA A 26 1.90 8.49 18.58
C ALA A 26 2.75 9.19 19.63
N ILE A 27 2.10 10.01 20.45
CA ILE A 27 2.70 10.71 21.59
C ILE A 27 2.13 10.12 22.88
N ARG A 28 3.00 9.70 23.80
CA ARG A 28 2.64 9.33 25.16
C ARG A 28 2.74 10.55 26.07
N ARG A 29 1.66 10.91 26.75
CA ARG A 29 1.66 12.00 27.74
C ARG A 29 1.37 11.47 29.13
N ARG A 30 2.22 11.80 30.09
CA ARG A 30 1.97 11.59 31.50
C ARG A 30 1.30 12.82 32.08
N ARG A 31 0.12 12.63 32.67
CA ARG A 31 -0.71 13.71 33.23
C ARG A 31 -0.82 13.58 34.74
N GLU A 32 -1.05 14.71 35.40
CA GLU A 32 -1.35 14.78 36.84
C GLU A 32 -2.62 15.63 37.02
N CYS A 33 -3.53 15.11 37.83
CA CYS A 33 -4.73 15.84 38.22
C CYS A 33 -4.40 16.91 39.26
N ASN A 34 -4.79 18.16 39.04
CA ASN A 34 -4.54 19.25 39.97
C ASN A 34 -5.40 19.15 41.22
N VAL A 35 -6.49 18.38 41.18
CA VAL A 35 -7.45 18.23 42.32
C VAL A 35 -7.06 17.08 43.25
N CYS A 36 -6.82 15.87 42.69
CA CYS A 36 -6.57 14.68 43.50
C CYS A 36 -5.13 14.14 43.38
N ALA A 37 -4.25 14.85 42.68
CA ALA A 37 -2.85 14.49 42.45
C ALA A 37 -2.62 13.10 41.80
N THR A 38 -3.67 12.45 41.32
CA THR A 38 -3.54 11.17 40.61
C THR A 38 -2.80 11.36 39.30
N ARG A 39 -1.77 10.52 39.07
CA ARG A 39 -1.03 10.47 37.82
C ARG A 39 -1.57 9.38 36.93
N PHE A 40 -1.79 9.73 35.63
CA PHE A 40 -2.25 8.80 34.62
C PHE A 40 -1.60 9.09 33.28
N THR A 41 -1.69 8.13 32.37
CA THR A 41 -1.08 8.24 31.04
C THR A 41 -2.16 8.32 29.97
N THR A 42 -1.96 9.20 28.99
CA THR A 42 -2.78 9.27 27.79
C THR A 42 -1.90 9.07 26.56
N TYR A 43 -2.51 8.54 25.50
CA TYR A 43 -1.89 8.38 24.21
C TYR A 43 -2.65 9.24 23.19
N GLU A 44 -1.91 10.10 22.50
CA GLU A 44 -2.43 10.79 21.33
C GLU A 44 -1.92 10.05 20.11
N ARG A 45 -2.83 9.67 19.24
CA ARG A 45 -2.51 9.02 17.97
C ARG A 45 -3.12 9.82 16.84
N VAL A 46 -2.38 9.92 15.72
CA VAL A 46 -2.95 10.47 14.49
C VAL A 46 -3.95 9.44 13.96
N GLU A 47 -5.23 9.78 13.99
CA GLU A 47 -6.27 8.96 13.37
C GLU A 47 -6.31 9.30 11.89
N SER A 48 -5.76 8.43 11.06
CA SER A 48 -5.89 8.56 9.62
C SER A 48 -7.35 8.36 9.22
N ALA A 49 -7.90 9.30 8.43
CA ALA A 49 -9.25 9.15 7.91
C ALA A 49 -9.42 7.80 7.21
N ARG A 50 -10.51 7.09 7.51
CA ARG A 50 -10.84 5.82 6.85
C ARG A 50 -11.03 6.06 5.38
N LEU A 51 -10.34 5.29 4.57
CA LEU A 51 -10.46 5.35 3.12
C LEU A 51 -11.62 4.43 2.69
N THR A 52 -12.63 5.03 2.08
CA THR A 52 -13.84 4.33 1.62
C THR A 52 -13.77 4.14 0.10
N VAL A 53 -13.97 2.94 -0.36
CA VAL A 53 -14.06 2.59 -1.79
C VAL A 53 -15.50 2.66 -2.24
N VAL A 54 -15.75 3.46 -3.28
CA VAL A 54 -17.06 3.55 -3.96
C VAL A 54 -17.02 2.66 -5.19
N LYS A 55 -17.88 1.64 -5.21
CA LYS A 55 -18.00 0.71 -6.34
C LYS A 55 -18.82 1.31 -7.49
N SER A 56 -18.67 0.76 -8.70
CA SER A 56 -19.43 1.19 -9.89
C SER A 56 -20.93 1.13 -9.71
N GLU A 57 -21.43 0.15 -8.96
CA GLU A 57 -22.85 0.01 -8.61
C GLU A 57 -23.30 0.90 -7.44
N GLY A 58 -22.44 1.79 -6.94
CA GLY A 58 -22.75 2.75 -5.85
C GLY A 58 -22.54 2.18 -4.43
N GLY A 59 -22.16 0.92 -4.29
CA GLY A 59 -21.83 0.31 -3.00
C GLY A 59 -20.59 0.97 -2.38
N ARG A 60 -20.57 1.08 -1.03
CA ARG A 60 -19.43 1.60 -0.27
C ARG A 60 -18.84 0.51 0.60
N GLN A 61 -17.51 0.40 0.62
CA GLN A 61 -16.78 -0.50 1.51
C GLN A 61 -15.48 0.16 1.98
N GLU A 62 -14.98 -0.22 3.13
CA GLU A 62 -13.66 0.23 3.59
C GLU A 62 -12.56 -0.31 2.65
N PHE A 63 -11.54 0.51 2.41
CA PHE A 63 -10.37 0.07 1.64
C PHE A 63 -9.63 -1.02 2.41
N ASP A 64 -9.35 -2.11 1.73
CA ASP A 64 -8.67 -3.28 2.28
C ASP A 64 -7.39 -3.51 1.48
N ARG A 65 -6.25 -3.16 2.09
CA ARG A 65 -4.92 -3.33 1.50
C ARG A 65 -4.61 -4.79 1.23
N ASP A 66 -4.98 -5.71 2.14
CA ASP A 66 -4.65 -7.12 2.00
C ASP A 66 -5.42 -7.75 0.84
N LYS A 67 -6.65 -7.29 0.61
CA LYS A 67 -7.44 -7.66 -0.56
C LYS A 67 -6.78 -7.18 -1.86
N LEU A 68 -6.27 -5.96 -1.89
CA LEU A 68 -5.54 -5.43 -3.05
C LEU A 68 -4.25 -6.23 -3.28
N ALA A 69 -3.43 -6.42 -2.24
CA ALA A 69 -2.20 -7.21 -2.31
C ALA A 69 -2.45 -8.64 -2.80
N SER A 70 -3.52 -9.29 -2.31
CA SER A 70 -3.94 -10.63 -2.77
C SER A 70 -4.29 -10.65 -4.26
N GLY A 71 -4.98 -9.61 -4.75
CA GLY A 71 -5.28 -9.45 -6.19
C GLY A 71 -4.03 -9.32 -7.04
N LEU A 72 -3.09 -8.47 -6.62
CA LEU A 72 -1.79 -8.28 -7.28
C LEU A 72 -0.94 -9.57 -7.24
N ALA A 73 -0.90 -10.27 -6.11
CA ALA A 73 -0.16 -11.52 -5.96
C ALA A 73 -0.66 -12.62 -6.90
N LYS A 74 -1.97 -12.71 -7.13
CA LYS A 74 -2.54 -13.65 -8.12
C LYS A 74 -2.03 -13.37 -9.53
N ALA A 75 -1.97 -12.10 -9.93
CA ALA A 75 -1.42 -11.72 -11.23
C ALA A 75 0.08 -12.04 -11.34
N LEU A 76 0.85 -11.85 -10.28
CA LEU A 76 2.27 -12.11 -10.18
C LEU A 76 2.64 -13.59 -9.97
N THR A 77 1.66 -14.49 -9.86
CA THR A 77 1.91 -15.93 -9.63
C THR A 77 2.87 -16.51 -10.68
N ARG A 78 3.95 -17.15 -10.22
CA ARG A 78 5.02 -17.76 -11.04
C ARG A 78 5.75 -16.75 -11.96
N ARG A 79 5.79 -15.47 -11.56
CA ARG A 79 6.65 -14.49 -12.24
C ARG A 79 7.96 -14.34 -11.48
N PRO A 80 9.09 -14.04 -12.18
CA PRO A 80 10.41 -13.87 -11.56
C PRO A 80 10.53 -12.46 -10.92
N VAL A 81 9.72 -12.20 -9.90
CA VAL A 81 9.66 -10.95 -9.15
C VAL A 81 9.91 -11.22 -7.67
N ALA A 82 10.25 -10.20 -6.90
CA ALA A 82 10.42 -10.32 -5.46
C ALA A 82 9.13 -10.80 -4.76
N ASP A 83 9.26 -11.64 -3.74
CA ASP A 83 8.13 -12.23 -3.02
C ASP A 83 7.22 -11.17 -2.38
N ASP A 84 7.77 -10.00 -2.02
CA ASP A 84 7.07 -8.88 -1.40
C ASP A 84 6.55 -7.84 -2.41
N ALA A 85 6.74 -8.05 -3.73
CA ALA A 85 6.37 -7.07 -4.76
C ALA A 85 4.90 -6.68 -4.72
N ALA A 86 3.99 -7.64 -4.52
CA ALA A 86 2.55 -7.38 -4.40
C ALA A 86 2.21 -6.52 -3.18
N GLN A 87 2.87 -6.81 -2.05
CA GLN A 87 2.64 -6.08 -0.80
C GLN A 87 3.15 -4.64 -0.92
N LYS A 88 4.36 -4.44 -1.44
CA LYS A 88 4.92 -3.11 -1.67
C LYS A 88 4.07 -2.28 -2.63
N ALA A 89 3.61 -2.88 -3.73
CA ALA A 89 2.73 -2.19 -4.66
C ALA A 89 1.40 -1.77 -4.00
N ALA A 90 0.81 -2.62 -3.16
CA ALA A 90 -0.41 -2.27 -2.44
C ALA A 90 -0.19 -1.15 -1.41
N GLU A 91 0.95 -1.13 -0.73
CA GLU A 91 1.35 -0.06 0.21
C GLU A 91 1.55 1.28 -0.51
N GLU A 92 2.24 1.27 -1.65
CA GLU A 92 2.44 2.47 -2.46
C GLU A 92 1.13 3.03 -3.00
N ILE A 93 0.21 2.16 -3.45
CA ILE A 93 -1.13 2.56 -3.90
C ILE A 93 -1.92 3.16 -2.74
N GLU A 94 -1.94 2.53 -1.57
CA GLU A 94 -2.60 3.07 -0.38
C GLU A 94 -2.06 4.44 -0.01
N ALA A 95 -0.73 4.61 0.05
CA ALA A 95 -0.08 5.88 0.35
C ALA A 95 -0.47 6.98 -0.67
N ALA A 96 -0.48 6.64 -1.96
CA ALA A 96 -0.87 7.56 -3.02
C ALA A 96 -2.38 7.94 -2.93
N LEU A 97 -3.26 7.00 -2.56
CA LEU A 97 -4.67 7.29 -2.33
C LEU A 97 -4.87 8.23 -1.13
N ARG A 98 -4.17 7.97 -0.02
CA ARG A 98 -4.23 8.80 1.19
C ARG A 98 -3.69 10.22 0.96
N SER A 99 -2.63 10.37 0.16
CA SER A 99 -2.04 11.69 -0.16
C SER A 99 -2.97 12.60 -0.97
N ARG A 100 -4.01 12.03 -1.62
CA ARG A 100 -5.04 12.81 -2.35
C ARG A 100 -5.98 13.58 -1.42
N GLY A 101 -5.96 13.28 -0.11
CA GLY A 101 -6.79 13.99 0.89
C GLY A 101 -8.29 13.67 0.82
N SER A 102 -8.73 12.78 -0.07
CA SER A 102 -10.12 12.34 -0.15
C SER A 102 -10.36 11.12 0.71
N SER A 103 -11.41 11.11 1.50
CA SER A 103 -11.85 9.93 2.26
C SER A 103 -12.62 8.92 1.41
N GLU A 104 -13.09 9.30 0.22
CA GLU A 104 -13.78 8.42 -0.72
C GLU A 104 -13.00 8.32 -2.03
N VAL A 105 -12.80 7.10 -2.52
CA VAL A 105 -12.11 6.82 -3.79
C VAL A 105 -12.92 5.84 -4.64
N PRO A 106 -13.06 6.07 -5.95
CA PRO A 106 -13.73 5.12 -6.83
C PRO A 106 -12.88 3.86 -7.01
N SER A 107 -13.53 2.69 -7.02
CA SER A 107 -12.85 1.40 -7.24
C SER A 107 -12.08 1.36 -8.57
N ARG A 108 -12.59 2.06 -9.59
CA ARG A 108 -11.92 2.21 -10.89
C ARG A 108 -10.53 2.82 -10.76
N LEU A 109 -10.38 3.88 -9.96
CA LEU A 109 -9.08 4.51 -9.73
C LEU A 109 -8.07 3.54 -9.12
N ILE A 110 -8.52 2.71 -8.16
CA ILE A 110 -7.64 1.69 -7.54
C ILE A 110 -7.18 0.67 -8.59
N GLY A 111 -8.08 0.24 -9.47
CA GLY A 111 -7.75 -0.68 -10.56
C GLY A 111 -6.76 -0.08 -11.56
N GLU A 112 -6.96 1.18 -11.97
CA GLU A 112 -6.03 1.90 -12.84
C GLU A 112 -4.63 2.02 -12.22
N MET A 113 -4.56 2.34 -10.92
CA MET A 113 -3.28 2.39 -10.19
C MET A 113 -2.63 1.01 -10.06
N ALA A 114 -3.41 -0.05 -9.83
CA ALA A 114 -2.92 -1.42 -9.79
C ALA A 114 -2.35 -1.85 -11.14
N MET A 115 -3.03 -1.55 -12.23
CA MET A 115 -2.56 -1.81 -13.60
C MET A 115 -1.26 -1.06 -13.90
N ALA A 116 -1.19 0.23 -13.56
CA ALA A 116 0.04 1.02 -13.74
C ALA A 116 1.23 0.41 -13.00
N LYS A 117 1.03 -0.01 -11.74
CA LYS A 117 2.08 -0.67 -10.95
C LYS A 117 2.49 -2.03 -11.51
N LEU A 118 1.54 -2.85 -11.93
CA LEU A 118 1.85 -4.15 -12.54
C LEU A 118 2.61 -4.00 -13.86
N ARG A 119 2.29 -2.96 -14.66
CA ARG A 119 2.99 -2.65 -15.92
C ARG A 119 4.48 -2.35 -15.69
N GLU A 120 4.80 -1.63 -14.59
CA GLU A 120 6.18 -1.36 -14.16
C GLU A 120 6.91 -2.62 -13.67
N ILE A 121 6.20 -3.51 -12.95
CA ILE A 121 6.79 -4.70 -12.31
C ILE A 121 6.96 -5.86 -13.30
N ASP A 122 5.88 -6.20 -14.04
CA ASP A 122 5.87 -7.35 -14.96
C ASP A 122 4.71 -7.24 -15.96
N GLN A 123 5.02 -7.10 -17.23
CA GLN A 123 4.02 -6.93 -18.30
C GLN A 123 3.05 -8.13 -18.45
N ILE A 124 3.49 -9.35 -18.13
CA ILE A 124 2.59 -10.51 -18.17
C ILE A 124 1.62 -10.50 -17.00
N ALA A 125 2.06 -10.07 -15.81
CA ALA A 125 1.16 -9.88 -14.68
C ALA A 125 0.16 -8.75 -14.95
N TYR A 126 0.59 -7.68 -15.61
CA TYR A 126 -0.31 -6.62 -16.07
C TYR A 126 -1.42 -7.19 -16.98
N ILE A 127 -1.08 -7.93 -18.04
CA ILE A 127 -2.06 -8.52 -18.97
C ILE A 127 -3.04 -9.46 -18.24
N ARG A 128 -2.55 -10.27 -17.29
CA ARG A 128 -3.43 -11.15 -16.50
C ARG A 128 -4.42 -10.36 -15.64
N PHE A 129 -3.97 -9.27 -15.04
CA PHE A 129 -4.84 -8.42 -14.22
C PHE A 129 -5.83 -7.66 -15.09
N ALA A 130 -5.38 -7.05 -16.18
CA ALA A 130 -6.18 -6.31 -17.13
C ALA A 130 -7.28 -7.19 -17.75
N SER A 131 -6.98 -8.46 -18.07
CA SER A 131 -7.96 -9.40 -18.64
C SER A 131 -9.17 -9.67 -17.74
N VAL A 132 -9.02 -9.48 -16.42
CA VAL A 132 -10.12 -9.64 -15.45
C VAL A 132 -10.78 -8.29 -15.15
N TYR A 133 -9.97 -7.21 -15.15
CA TYR A 133 -10.42 -5.91 -14.73
C TYR A 133 -11.12 -5.11 -15.85
N GLU A 134 -10.58 -5.12 -17.06
CA GLU A 134 -11.09 -4.34 -18.22
C GLU A 134 -12.17 -5.08 -19.01
N SER A 135 -12.47 -6.35 -18.67
CA SER A 135 -13.52 -7.14 -19.32
C SER A 135 -13.41 -7.07 -20.85
N TYR A 136 -12.26 -7.49 -21.42
CA TYR A 136 -12.08 -7.53 -22.87
C TYR A 136 -13.22 -8.30 -23.54
N GLU A 137 -13.81 -7.72 -24.57
CA GLU A 137 -14.92 -8.33 -25.32
C GLU A 137 -14.45 -9.43 -26.28
N GLY A 138 -13.15 -9.39 -26.66
CA GLY A 138 -12.59 -10.36 -27.61
C GLY A 138 -11.07 -10.42 -27.61
N LEU A 139 -10.55 -11.37 -28.40
CA LEU A 139 -9.10 -11.57 -28.58
C LEU A 139 -8.43 -10.38 -29.28
N GLU A 140 -9.18 -9.64 -30.08
CA GLU A 140 -8.69 -8.45 -30.79
C GLU A 140 -8.30 -7.33 -29.80
N ASP A 141 -9.03 -7.16 -28.71
CA ASP A 141 -8.72 -6.12 -27.73
C ASP A 141 -7.48 -6.51 -26.92
N LEU A 142 -7.38 -7.78 -26.53
CA LEU A 142 -6.18 -8.30 -25.89
C LEU A 142 -4.95 -8.18 -26.81
N ARG A 143 -5.11 -8.43 -28.11
CA ARG A 143 -4.04 -8.26 -29.10
C ARG A 143 -3.57 -6.81 -29.18
N LYS A 144 -4.47 -5.85 -29.28
CA LYS A 144 -4.14 -4.41 -29.30
C LYS A 144 -3.33 -4.02 -28.06
N GLU A 145 -3.71 -4.52 -26.88
CA GLU A 145 -3.01 -4.23 -25.64
C GLU A 145 -1.59 -4.81 -25.64
N VAL A 146 -1.43 -6.06 -26.10
CA VAL A 146 -0.11 -6.69 -26.26
C VAL A 146 0.75 -5.94 -27.29
N ASP A 147 0.18 -5.56 -28.43
CA ASP A 147 0.88 -4.79 -29.48
C ASP A 147 1.34 -3.43 -28.95
N SER A 148 0.53 -2.76 -28.11
CA SER A 148 0.90 -1.51 -27.43
C SER A 148 2.09 -1.68 -26.49
N LEU A 149 2.11 -2.75 -25.67
CA LEU A 149 3.21 -3.05 -24.75
C LEU A 149 4.51 -3.36 -25.51
N LEU A 150 4.43 -4.05 -26.64
CA LEU A 150 5.60 -4.33 -27.48
C LEU A 150 6.16 -3.06 -28.12
N ALA A 151 5.31 -2.18 -28.63
CA ALA A 151 5.73 -0.91 -29.21
C ALA A 151 6.43 0.02 -28.19
N GLU A 152 5.98 0.05 -26.96
CA GLU A 152 6.62 0.85 -25.89
C GLU A 152 8.02 0.31 -25.54
N ARG A 153 8.17 -1.01 -25.53
CA ARG A 153 9.44 -1.68 -25.28
C ARG A 153 10.49 -1.37 -26.35
N ASP A 154 10.05 -1.20 -27.60
CA ASP A 154 10.94 -0.87 -28.71
C ASP A 154 11.37 0.61 -28.71
N THR A 155 10.64 1.46 -27.98
CA THR A 155 10.95 2.89 -27.84
C THR A 155 11.85 3.21 -26.63
N GLU A 156 11.98 2.32 -25.64
CA GLU A 156 12.96 2.45 -24.56
C GLU A 156 14.34 1.94 -25.01
N PRO A 157 15.40 2.79 -24.99
CA PRO A 157 16.75 2.31 -25.30
C PRO A 157 17.18 1.29 -24.24
N ASN A 158 17.43 0.08 -24.70
CA ASN A 158 17.92 -1.11 -24.01
C ASN A 158 18.91 -0.79 -22.86
N ALA A 159 18.42 -0.66 -21.64
CA ALA A 159 19.24 -0.78 -20.45
C ALA A 159 19.50 -2.28 -20.22
N GLY A 160 20.47 -2.82 -20.96
CA GLY A 160 20.90 -4.20 -20.85
C GLY A 160 21.26 -4.57 -19.41
N PRO A 161 21.08 -5.84 -19.00
CA PRO A 161 21.50 -6.29 -17.68
C PRO A 161 23.03 -6.15 -17.58
N THR A 162 23.49 -5.33 -16.64
CA THR A 162 24.91 -5.26 -16.29
C THR A 162 25.35 -6.64 -15.78
N GLY A 163 25.99 -7.38 -16.66
CA GLY A 163 26.60 -8.67 -16.36
C GLY A 163 27.74 -8.48 -15.37
N GLY A 164 27.51 -8.84 -14.11
CA GLY A 164 28.54 -9.07 -13.13
C GLY A 164 29.24 -10.40 -13.44
N GLY A 165 30.36 -10.36 -14.16
CA GLY A 165 31.23 -11.50 -14.32
C GLY A 165 31.84 -11.90 -12.99
N GLY A 166 31.68 -13.16 -12.61
CA GLY A 166 32.33 -13.81 -11.48
C GLY A 166 32.74 -15.24 -11.86
N ALA A 167 33.90 -15.36 -12.46
CA ALA A 167 34.55 -16.64 -12.73
C ALA A 167 34.87 -17.34 -11.39
N GLY A 168 34.44 -18.58 -11.22
CA GLY A 168 34.78 -19.40 -10.07
C GLY A 168 34.52 -20.88 -10.35
N GLY A 169 35.35 -21.47 -11.22
CA GLY A 169 35.35 -22.92 -11.45
C GLY A 169 35.69 -23.69 -10.18
N LYS A 170 34.80 -24.59 -9.74
CA LYS A 170 35.16 -25.70 -8.85
C LYS A 170 34.79 -27.02 -9.50
N ARG A 171 35.85 -27.75 -9.88
CA ARG A 171 35.80 -29.14 -10.35
C ARG A 171 35.25 -30.03 -9.22
N PHE A 172 34.29 -30.88 -9.59
CA PHE A 172 33.91 -32.05 -8.77
C PHE A 172 34.87 -33.20 -9.07
N PRO A 173 35.39 -33.93 -8.07
CA PRO A 173 36.06 -35.19 -8.27
C PRO A 173 35.03 -36.34 -8.40
N LYS A 174 35.28 -37.20 -9.37
CA LYS A 174 34.59 -38.50 -9.52
C LYS A 174 34.99 -39.44 -8.40
N ARG A 175 34.03 -40.05 -7.73
CA ARG A 175 33.99 -41.45 -7.32
C ARG A 175 32.55 -41.92 -7.20
#